data_cb9861bbfe64878e53e94f25784c6bed
#
_entry.id   cb9861bbfe64878e53e94f25784c6bed
#
_cell.length_a   1.000
_cell.length_b   1.000
_cell.length_c   1.000
_cell.angle_alpha   90.00
_cell.angle_beta   90.00
_cell.angle_gamma   90.00
#
_symmetry.space_group_name_H-M   'P 1'
#
loop_
_entity.id
_entity.type
_entity.pdbx_description
1 polymer ?
#
loop_
_entity_poly.entity_id
_entity_poly.type
_entity_poly.pdbx_seq_one_letter_code
_entity_poly.pdbx_strand_id
1 'polypeptide(L)'
;MDTAIFIDWMSFAARWLHVVTGIAWIGSSFYFIALDLGLRKSPDLPEGVHGEEWQVHGGGFYHVRKYLVAPPELPEHLIWFKWEAYSAWLSGFVLLAIVYYVGADLFLVDPEVLDISTSLAIVISVGSIAFGWIAYDLICKSKFGDDNTRLMVFLYILLVAMAWGYTQVFSGRAALLHLGAFTATIMSANVFFAIIPNQKIVIADLKAGRTPHAKHGAIGKQRSVHNNYLTLPVLFLMLSNHYPLAFATEYNWIIASLVFLMGVVIRHYFNSVHAGQKHPVWPWPAAIGLFIVIMWLSTVPKFFEEENAQSQHLAPYEERFVVAANFDAVRDVVAGRCSMCHASEPVWAGIVTAPKGVKFETDKQIAQFASQIYLQAGRSHAMPPANVSFMEEGERELIVKWYQAALDRTSP
;
A
#
# COMPACT_ATOMS: atom_id res chain seq x y z
N MET A 1 11.85 -9.42 -27.57
CA MET A 1 11.76 -9.75 -26.12
C MET A 1 10.29 -10.05 -25.84
N ASP A 2 10.00 -11.12 -25.15
CA ASP A 2 8.64 -11.50 -24.77
C ASP A 2 8.01 -10.38 -23.91
N THR A 3 6.82 -9.91 -24.29
CA THR A 3 6.14 -8.80 -23.61
C THR A 3 5.85 -9.13 -22.16
N ALA A 4 5.51 -10.38 -21.84
CA ALA A 4 5.25 -10.81 -20.47
C ALA A 4 6.52 -10.72 -19.59
N ILE A 5 7.66 -11.15 -20.12
CA ILE A 5 8.95 -11.03 -19.41
C ILE A 5 9.33 -9.56 -19.20
N PHE A 6 9.10 -8.71 -20.21
CA PHE A 6 9.37 -7.27 -20.09
C PHE A 6 8.52 -6.62 -19.00
N ILE A 7 7.21 -6.90 -18.99
CA ILE A 7 6.28 -6.37 -17.98
C ILE A 7 6.68 -6.83 -16.56
N ASP A 8 7.07 -8.08 -16.39
CA ASP A 8 7.49 -8.63 -15.09
C ASP A 8 8.75 -7.91 -14.57
N TRP A 9 9.76 -7.71 -15.43
CA TRP A 9 10.95 -6.94 -15.06
C TRP A 9 10.65 -5.47 -14.75
N MET A 10 9.75 -4.84 -15.49
CA MET A 10 9.32 -3.46 -15.21
C MET A 10 8.56 -3.37 -13.88
N SER A 11 7.72 -4.37 -13.58
CA SER A 11 7.05 -4.49 -12.28
C SER A 11 8.05 -4.63 -11.13
N PHE A 12 9.09 -5.48 -11.30
CA PHE A 12 10.14 -5.64 -10.30
C PHE A 12 10.93 -4.34 -10.09
N ALA A 13 11.37 -3.68 -11.17
CA ALA A 13 12.13 -2.43 -11.11
C ALA A 13 11.31 -1.32 -10.43
N ALA A 14 10.03 -1.14 -10.79
CA ALA A 14 9.14 -0.17 -10.17
C ALA A 14 8.92 -0.47 -8.69
N ARG A 15 8.78 -1.74 -8.31
CA ARG A 15 8.63 -2.17 -6.91
C ARG A 15 9.88 -1.88 -6.09
N TRP A 16 11.05 -2.20 -6.64
CA TRP A 16 12.32 -1.91 -5.97
C TRP A 16 12.48 -0.41 -5.75
N LEU A 17 12.27 0.41 -6.78
CA LEU A 17 12.31 1.86 -6.67
C LEU A 17 11.31 2.38 -5.62
N HIS A 18 10.07 1.87 -5.64
CA HIS A 18 9.03 2.26 -4.68
C HIS A 18 9.42 1.94 -3.24
N VAL A 19 9.97 0.75 -2.99
CA VAL A 19 10.45 0.36 -1.65
C VAL A 19 11.57 1.28 -1.17
N VAL A 20 12.57 1.55 -2.02
CA VAL A 20 13.71 2.44 -1.65
C VAL A 20 13.24 3.86 -1.33
N THR A 21 12.38 4.42 -2.19
CA THR A 21 11.85 5.79 -1.99
C THR A 21 10.87 5.86 -0.81
N GLY A 22 10.08 4.81 -0.59
CA GLY A 22 9.21 4.67 0.56
C GLY A 22 9.98 4.63 1.88
N ILE A 23 11.08 3.85 1.95
CA ILE A 23 11.97 3.80 3.12
C ILE A 23 12.55 5.19 3.40
N ALA A 24 13.05 5.89 2.37
CA ALA A 24 13.60 7.23 2.52
C ALA A 24 12.57 8.23 3.06
N TRP A 25 11.34 8.20 2.53
CA TRP A 25 10.27 9.09 2.98
C TRP A 25 9.81 8.80 4.40
N ILE A 26 9.57 7.52 4.72
CA ILE A 26 9.14 7.11 6.06
C ILE A 26 10.21 7.41 7.09
N GLY A 27 11.48 7.11 6.78
CA GLY A 27 12.62 7.38 7.65
C GLY A 27 12.77 8.87 7.96
N SER A 28 12.75 9.74 6.95
CA SER A 28 12.82 11.19 7.14
C SER A 28 11.60 11.73 7.90
N SER A 29 10.40 11.22 7.61
CA SER A 29 9.17 11.63 8.31
C SER A 29 9.22 11.29 9.81
N PHE A 30 9.64 10.07 10.16
CA PHE A 30 9.77 9.67 11.56
C PHE A 30 10.87 10.45 12.27
N TYR A 31 12.00 10.69 11.59
CA TYR A 31 13.09 11.49 12.13
C TYR A 31 12.63 12.91 12.50
N PHE A 32 11.97 13.63 11.57
CA PHE A 32 11.53 15.00 11.83
C PHE A 32 10.43 15.09 12.87
N ILE A 33 9.54 14.12 12.97
CA ILE A 33 8.54 14.09 14.03
C ILE A 33 9.19 13.82 15.39
N ALA A 34 10.14 12.88 15.47
CA ALA A 34 10.89 12.62 16.70
C ALA A 34 11.67 13.85 17.15
N LEU A 35 12.38 14.49 16.22
CA LEU A 35 13.10 15.75 16.44
C LEU A 35 12.17 16.86 16.94
N ASP A 36 11.03 17.09 16.27
CA ASP A 36 10.06 18.13 16.65
C ASP A 36 9.52 17.95 18.07
N LEU A 37 9.29 16.70 18.47
CA LEU A 37 8.78 16.36 19.80
C LEU A 37 9.90 16.33 20.86
N GLY A 38 11.12 16.02 20.44
CA GLY A 38 12.31 15.93 21.29
C GLY A 38 12.95 17.27 21.69
N LEU A 39 12.60 18.36 21.00
CA LEU A 39 13.17 19.68 21.25
C LEU A 39 13.04 20.09 22.71
N ARG A 40 14.13 20.58 23.30
CA ARG A 40 14.19 21.07 24.69
C ARG A 40 14.36 22.59 24.70
N LYS A 41 13.76 23.23 25.68
CA LYS A 41 13.99 24.63 25.96
C LYS A 41 15.19 24.77 26.92
N SER A 42 16.13 25.63 26.57
CA SER A 42 17.26 26.00 27.41
C SER A 42 17.16 27.50 27.74
N PRO A 43 17.63 27.95 28.91
CA PRO A 43 17.69 29.37 29.25
C PRO A 43 18.54 30.19 28.28
N ASP A 44 19.55 29.57 27.66
CA ASP A 44 20.54 30.22 26.80
C ASP A 44 20.18 30.17 25.30
N LEU A 45 18.92 29.84 24.96
CA LEU A 45 18.48 29.78 23.55
C LEU A 45 18.54 31.18 22.92
N PRO A 46 19.12 31.31 21.70
CA PRO A 46 19.04 32.55 20.95
C PRO A 46 17.59 32.99 20.70
N GLU A 47 17.40 34.29 20.52
CA GLU A 47 16.08 34.88 20.22
C GLU A 47 15.46 34.22 18.98
N GLY A 48 14.17 33.89 19.06
CA GLY A 48 13.41 33.25 17.99
C GLY A 48 13.54 31.71 17.91
N VAL A 49 14.47 31.10 18.65
CA VAL A 49 14.60 29.64 18.72
C VAL A 49 13.51 29.04 19.60
N HIS A 50 12.73 28.11 19.06
CA HIS A 50 11.69 27.42 19.79
C HIS A 50 12.21 26.35 20.75
N GLY A 51 13.30 25.67 20.33
CA GLY A 51 13.97 24.63 21.09
C GLY A 51 15.16 24.07 20.34
N GLU A 52 15.94 23.27 21.02
CA GLU A 52 17.14 22.62 20.47
C GLU A 52 17.21 21.14 20.89
N GLU A 53 17.94 20.37 20.08
CA GLU A 53 18.25 18.97 20.35
C GLU A 53 19.67 18.64 19.96
N TRP A 54 20.37 17.89 20.81
CA TRP A 54 21.68 17.33 20.52
C TRP A 54 21.55 15.86 20.13
N GLN A 55 22.13 15.49 19.01
CA GLN A 55 22.08 14.14 18.47
C GLN A 55 23.48 13.59 18.25
N VAL A 56 23.62 12.27 18.40
CA VAL A 56 24.89 11.55 18.13
C VAL A 56 24.62 10.55 17.00
N HIS A 57 25.36 10.69 15.91
CA HIS A 57 25.29 9.75 14.80
C HIS A 57 26.61 9.71 14.02
N GLY A 58 27.03 8.51 13.59
CA GLY A 58 28.21 8.32 12.74
C GLY A 58 29.51 8.87 13.33
N GLY A 59 29.67 8.85 14.66
CA GLY A 59 30.87 9.37 15.34
C GLY A 59 30.92 10.88 15.54
N GLY A 60 29.86 11.61 15.16
CA GLY A 60 29.74 13.05 15.31
C GLY A 60 28.59 13.50 16.20
N PHE A 61 28.61 14.77 16.58
CA PHE A 61 27.55 15.43 17.33
C PHE A 61 26.85 16.43 16.41
N TYR A 62 25.52 16.39 16.42
CA TYR A 62 24.69 17.30 15.66
C TYR A 62 23.87 18.14 16.64
N HIS A 63 23.94 19.47 16.46
CA HIS A 63 23.16 20.42 17.23
C HIS A 63 22.11 21.04 16.33
N VAL A 64 20.84 20.72 16.57
CA VAL A 64 19.70 21.18 15.76
C VAL A 64 18.92 22.22 16.57
N ARG A 65 18.66 23.37 15.96
CA ARG A 65 17.79 24.43 16.50
C ARG A 65 16.62 24.66 15.58
N LYS A 66 15.43 24.76 16.13
CA LYS A 66 14.19 24.99 15.38
C LYS A 66 13.64 26.38 15.59
N TYR A 67 13.38 27.07 14.50
CA TYR A 67 12.66 28.33 14.45
C TYR A 67 11.23 28.06 13.96
N LEU A 68 10.21 28.59 14.65
CA LEU A 68 8.80 28.35 14.27
C LEU A 68 8.33 29.27 13.14
N VAL A 69 8.77 30.53 13.17
CA VAL A 69 8.34 31.54 12.19
C VAL A 69 9.50 31.90 11.27
N ALA A 70 10.61 32.38 11.83
CA ALA A 70 11.76 32.85 11.06
C ALA A 70 13.05 32.71 11.86
N PRO A 71 14.18 32.28 11.22
CA PRO A 71 15.49 32.50 11.77
C PRO A 71 15.87 33.99 11.66
N PRO A 72 16.81 34.51 12.47
CA PRO A 72 17.29 35.87 12.37
C PRO A 72 17.87 36.21 10.99
N GLU A 73 18.59 35.24 10.42
CA GLU A 73 19.15 35.30 9.07
C GLU A 73 18.79 34.02 8.32
N LEU A 74 18.31 34.18 7.07
CA LEU A 74 17.99 33.04 6.21
C LEU A 74 19.24 32.62 5.42
N PRO A 75 19.73 31.37 5.58
CA PRO A 75 20.88 30.90 4.79
C PRO A 75 20.54 30.84 3.31
N GLU A 76 21.56 31.09 2.47
CA GLU A 76 21.39 31.02 1.00
C GLU A 76 21.01 29.61 0.53
N HIS A 77 21.60 28.59 1.15
CA HIS A 77 21.38 27.19 0.80
C HIS A 77 20.39 26.52 1.75
N LEU A 78 19.27 26.07 1.20
CA LEU A 78 18.23 25.35 1.92
C LEU A 78 18.00 23.97 1.30
N ILE A 79 18.03 22.94 2.12
CA ILE A 79 17.70 21.56 1.71
C ILE A 79 16.20 21.34 1.90
N TRP A 80 15.56 20.79 0.88
CA TRP A 80 14.11 20.54 0.86
C TRP A 80 13.81 19.05 0.90
N PHE A 81 13.20 18.58 1.96
CA PHE A 81 12.70 17.21 2.09
C PHE A 81 11.33 17.06 1.40
N LYS A 82 11.32 16.88 0.10
CA LYS A 82 10.11 16.75 -0.72
C LYS A 82 10.21 15.63 -1.75
N TRP A 83 11.42 15.36 -2.25
CA TRP A 83 11.61 14.37 -3.31
C TRP A 83 11.38 12.96 -2.81
N GLU A 84 11.58 12.71 -1.53
CA GLU A 84 11.28 11.44 -0.88
C GLU A 84 9.78 11.10 -1.03
N ALA A 85 8.90 12.05 -0.71
CA ALA A 85 7.45 11.88 -0.85
C ALA A 85 7.03 11.81 -2.32
N TYR A 86 7.61 12.65 -3.19
CA TYR A 86 7.24 12.70 -4.61
C TYR A 86 7.65 11.43 -5.35
N SER A 87 8.89 10.97 -5.18
CA SER A 87 9.36 9.74 -5.82
C SER A 87 8.68 8.50 -5.27
N ALA A 88 8.34 8.46 -3.98
CA ALA A 88 7.54 7.38 -3.42
C ALA A 88 6.15 7.32 -4.07
N TRP A 89 5.47 8.45 -4.22
CA TRP A 89 4.15 8.48 -4.85
C TRP A 89 4.23 8.14 -6.35
N LEU A 90 5.17 8.74 -7.09
CA LEU A 90 5.34 8.49 -8.53
C LEU A 90 5.65 7.02 -8.82
N SER A 91 6.61 6.44 -8.09
CA SER A 91 6.96 5.03 -8.25
C SER A 91 5.83 4.10 -7.83
N GLY A 92 5.08 4.46 -6.77
CA GLY A 92 3.90 3.72 -6.32
C GLY A 92 2.76 3.75 -7.34
N PHE A 93 2.51 4.91 -7.97
CA PHE A 93 1.51 5.02 -9.02
C PHE A 93 1.88 4.22 -10.27
N VAL A 94 3.16 4.27 -10.69
CA VAL A 94 3.66 3.43 -11.79
C VAL A 94 3.48 1.95 -11.46
N LEU A 95 3.82 1.53 -10.25
CA LEU A 95 3.64 0.14 -9.82
C LEU A 95 2.16 -0.26 -9.77
N LEU A 96 1.27 0.62 -9.28
CA LEU A 96 -0.17 0.42 -9.30
C LEU A 96 -0.67 0.22 -10.74
N ALA A 97 -0.25 1.09 -11.67
CA ALA A 97 -0.63 1.00 -13.07
C ALA A 97 -0.17 -0.31 -13.72
N ILE A 98 1.08 -0.71 -13.52
CA ILE A 98 1.61 -1.97 -14.07
C ILE A 98 0.85 -3.18 -13.51
N VAL A 99 0.61 -3.25 -12.20
CA VAL A 99 0.03 -4.45 -11.58
C VAL A 99 -1.50 -4.48 -11.73
N TYR A 100 -2.18 -3.34 -11.50
CA TYR A 100 -3.64 -3.32 -11.37
C TYR A 100 -4.38 -2.70 -12.57
N TYR A 101 -3.70 -1.98 -13.46
CA TYR A 101 -4.36 -1.46 -14.67
C TYR A 101 -3.98 -2.26 -15.92
N VAL A 102 -2.69 -2.59 -16.08
CA VAL A 102 -2.27 -3.51 -17.17
C VAL A 102 -2.73 -4.95 -16.87
N GLY A 103 -2.71 -5.36 -15.60
CA GLY A 103 -3.22 -6.66 -15.14
C GLY A 103 -4.61 -6.58 -14.50
N ALA A 104 -5.51 -5.71 -15.00
CA ALA A 104 -6.79 -5.43 -14.35
C ALA A 104 -7.71 -6.65 -14.30
N ASP A 105 -7.77 -7.43 -15.37
CA ASP A 105 -8.57 -8.66 -15.44
C ASP A 105 -8.15 -9.70 -14.39
N LEU A 106 -6.89 -9.65 -13.96
CA LEU A 106 -6.32 -10.64 -13.06
C LEU A 106 -6.32 -10.19 -11.59
N PHE A 107 -6.10 -8.89 -11.36
CA PHE A 107 -5.82 -8.41 -10.01
C PHE A 107 -6.79 -7.35 -9.49
N LEU A 108 -7.46 -6.62 -10.37
CA LEU A 108 -8.34 -5.52 -9.97
C LEU A 108 -9.81 -5.95 -9.89
N VAL A 109 -10.33 -6.54 -10.97
CA VAL A 109 -11.72 -6.96 -11.08
C VAL A 109 -11.88 -8.36 -10.49
N ASP A 110 -12.98 -8.58 -9.80
CA ASP A 110 -13.46 -9.88 -9.37
C ASP A 110 -14.97 -9.93 -9.68
N PRO A 111 -15.37 -10.70 -10.72
CA PRO A 111 -16.78 -10.80 -11.10
C PRO A 111 -17.70 -11.36 -10.00
N GLU A 112 -17.15 -12.10 -9.02
CA GLU A 112 -17.91 -12.58 -7.86
C GLU A 112 -18.21 -11.46 -6.86
N VAL A 113 -17.40 -10.38 -6.86
CA VAL A 113 -17.65 -9.19 -6.05
C VAL A 113 -18.54 -8.21 -6.80
N LEU A 114 -18.14 -7.84 -8.02
CA LEU A 114 -18.90 -6.95 -8.88
C LEU A 114 -18.50 -7.15 -10.35
N ASP A 115 -19.45 -7.55 -11.18
CA ASP A 115 -19.25 -7.74 -12.62
C ASP A 115 -19.26 -6.39 -13.33
N ILE A 116 -18.07 -5.81 -13.50
CA ILE A 116 -17.84 -4.54 -14.21
C ILE A 116 -16.68 -4.68 -15.18
N SER A 117 -16.69 -3.85 -16.23
CA SER A 117 -15.57 -3.81 -17.16
C SER A 117 -14.30 -3.29 -16.48
N THR A 118 -13.14 -3.79 -16.92
CA THR A 118 -11.82 -3.33 -16.45
C THR A 118 -11.63 -1.84 -16.61
N SER A 119 -12.13 -1.25 -17.68
CA SER A 119 -12.07 0.20 -17.91
C SER A 119 -12.84 0.96 -16.85
N LEU A 120 -14.05 0.50 -16.47
CA LEU A 120 -14.84 1.13 -15.42
C LEU A 120 -14.16 0.97 -14.05
N ALA A 121 -13.61 -0.19 -13.75
CA ALA A 121 -12.86 -0.44 -12.52
C ALA A 121 -11.65 0.52 -12.41
N ILE A 122 -10.90 0.73 -13.48
CA ILE A 122 -9.78 1.69 -13.51
C ILE A 122 -10.27 3.12 -13.27
N VAL A 123 -11.37 3.53 -13.90
CA VAL A 123 -11.97 4.87 -13.68
C VAL A 123 -12.39 5.06 -12.22
N ILE A 124 -13.03 4.06 -11.62
CA ILE A 124 -13.40 4.08 -10.19
C ILE A 124 -12.14 4.20 -9.31
N SER A 125 -11.09 3.42 -9.62
CA SER A 125 -9.82 3.46 -8.89
C SER A 125 -9.20 4.86 -8.92
N VAL A 126 -8.93 5.40 -10.10
CA VAL A 126 -8.31 6.73 -10.27
C VAL A 126 -9.19 7.82 -9.68
N GLY A 127 -10.50 7.76 -9.96
CA GLY A 127 -11.48 8.75 -9.50
C GLY A 127 -11.59 8.79 -7.98
N SER A 128 -11.64 7.62 -7.33
CA SER A 128 -11.73 7.54 -5.86
C SER A 128 -10.46 8.03 -5.16
N ILE A 129 -9.28 7.70 -5.70
CA ILE A 129 -7.99 8.19 -5.18
C ILE A 129 -7.91 9.73 -5.29
N ALA A 130 -8.30 10.31 -6.43
CA ALA A 130 -8.33 11.75 -6.62
C ALA A 130 -9.37 12.43 -5.71
N PHE A 131 -10.58 11.87 -5.64
CA PHE A 131 -11.65 12.35 -4.77
C PHE A 131 -11.22 12.38 -3.29
N GLY A 132 -10.53 11.34 -2.83
CA GLY A 132 -10.07 11.25 -1.44
C GLY A 132 -9.19 12.41 -1.01
N TRP A 133 -8.24 12.80 -1.85
CA TRP A 133 -7.43 13.99 -1.59
C TRP A 133 -8.26 15.27 -1.58
N ILE A 134 -9.12 15.48 -2.58
CA ILE A 134 -9.93 16.68 -2.70
C ILE A 134 -10.86 16.83 -1.49
N ALA A 135 -11.59 15.76 -1.13
CA ALA A 135 -12.48 15.76 0.02
C ALA A 135 -11.75 16.06 1.32
N TYR A 136 -10.63 15.38 1.56
CA TYR A 136 -9.80 15.59 2.73
C TYR A 136 -9.26 17.03 2.81
N ASP A 137 -8.75 17.59 1.71
CA ASP A 137 -8.20 18.94 1.69
C ASP A 137 -9.28 20.01 1.94
N LEU A 138 -10.46 19.86 1.35
CA LEU A 138 -11.60 20.74 1.58
C LEU A 138 -12.03 20.74 3.05
N ILE A 139 -12.08 19.57 3.68
CA ILE A 139 -12.44 19.46 5.10
C ILE A 139 -11.39 20.10 5.99
N CYS A 140 -10.11 19.89 5.70
CA CYS A 140 -9.03 20.54 6.45
C CYS A 140 -9.04 22.07 6.31
N LYS A 141 -9.56 22.62 5.23
CA LYS A 141 -9.71 24.07 5.00
C LYS A 141 -11.00 24.65 5.57
N SER A 142 -11.94 23.81 5.98
CA SER A 142 -13.19 24.21 6.60
C SER A 142 -13.02 24.48 8.11
N LYS A 143 -14.06 25.09 8.74
CA LYS A 143 -14.11 25.24 10.20
C LYS A 143 -14.02 23.91 10.97
N PHE A 144 -14.33 22.79 10.30
CA PHE A 144 -14.19 21.46 10.87
C PHE A 144 -12.71 21.09 11.08
N GLY A 145 -11.83 21.62 10.21
CA GLY A 145 -10.38 21.41 10.28
C GLY A 145 -9.66 22.17 11.40
N ASP A 146 -10.34 23.08 12.11
CA ASP A 146 -9.74 23.83 13.23
C ASP A 146 -9.50 22.94 14.46
N ASP A 147 -10.23 21.82 14.59
CA ASP A 147 -10.06 20.86 15.67
C ASP A 147 -9.41 19.57 15.14
N ASN A 148 -8.18 19.33 15.54
CA ASN A 148 -7.41 18.16 15.09
C ASN A 148 -8.05 16.82 15.48
N THR A 149 -8.73 16.74 16.64
CA THR A 149 -9.35 15.49 17.10
C THR A 149 -10.57 15.16 16.24
N ARG A 150 -11.44 16.14 15.99
CA ARG A 150 -12.60 15.97 15.11
C ARG A 150 -12.16 15.57 13.70
N LEU A 151 -11.12 16.21 13.20
CA LEU A 151 -10.58 15.93 11.87
C LEU A 151 -10.03 14.51 11.76
N MET A 152 -9.30 14.04 12.78
CA MET A 152 -8.77 12.67 12.81
C MET A 152 -9.89 11.62 12.92
N VAL A 153 -10.93 11.88 13.72
CA VAL A 153 -12.11 10.99 13.80
C VAL A 153 -12.84 10.94 12.46
N PHE A 154 -13.04 12.09 11.82
CA PHE A 154 -13.67 12.14 10.50
C PHE A 154 -12.83 11.40 9.44
N LEU A 155 -11.52 11.61 9.43
CA LEU A 155 -10.61 10.91 8.53
C LEU A 155 -10.69 9.39 8.75
N TYR A 156 -10.73 8.94 9.99
CA TYR A 156 -10.91 7.52 10.29
C TYR A 156 -12.23 6.97 9.76
N ILE A 157 -13.36 7.68 9.95
CA ILE A 157 -14.66 7.27 9.41
C ILE A 157 -14.62 7.20 7.87
N LEU A 158 -13.99 8.18 7.22
CA LEU A 158 -13.80 8.17 5.76
C LEU A 158 -12.98 6.95 5.31
N LEU A 159 -11.90 6.63 6.00
CA LEU A 159 -11.05 5.47 5.68
C LEU A 159 -11.80 4.14 5.88
N VAL A 160 -12.62 4.02 6.92
CA VAL A 160 -13.48 2.84 7.13
C VAL A 160 -14.52 2.72 6.01
N ALA A 161 -15.17 3.83 5.64
CA ALA A 161 -16.13 3.84 4.53
C ALA A 161 -15.47 3.46 3.20
N MET A 162 -14.27 3.96 2.94
CA MET A 162 -13.50 3.59 1.74
C MET A 162 -13.02 2.14 1.79
N ALA A 163 -12.62 1.62 2.96
CA ALA A 163 -12.27 0.20 3.14
C ALA A 163 -13.43 -0.69 2.74
N TRP A 164 -14.61 -0.43 3.29
CA TRP A 164 -15.84 -1.16 2.94
C TRP A 164 -16.20 -0.98 1.46
N GLY A 165 -16.19 0.25 0.94
CA GLY A 165 -16.53 0.54 -0.45
C GLY A 165 -15.63 -0.18 -1.45
N TYR A 166 -14.33 -0.21 -1.22
CA TYR A 166 -13.40 -0.93 -2.09
C TYR A 166 -13.63 -2.45 -2.09
N THR A 167 -14.03 -3.04 -0.97
CA THR A 167 -14.37 -4.48 -0.91
C THR A 167 -15.67 -4.83 -1.62
N GLN A 168 -16.51 -3.83 -1.94
CA GLN A 168 -17.74 -4.03 -2.72
C GLN A 168 -17.51 -3.89 -4.25
N VAL A 169 -16.30 -3.45 -4.66
CA VAL A 169 -16.03 -3.12 -6.06
C VAL A 169 -14.86 -3.90 -6.63
N PHE A 170 -13.82 -4.13 -5.83
CA PHE A 170 -12.57 -4.74 -6.26
C PHE A 170 -12.34 -6.10 -5.61
N SER A 171 -11.46 -6.90 -6.20
CA SER A 171 -10.96 -8.10 -5.55
C SER A 171 -10.40 -7.77 -4.16
N GLY A 172 -10.50 -8.69 -3.20
CA GLY A 172 -10.06 -8.44 -1.83
C GLY A 172 -8.61 -7.95 -1.73
N ARG A 173 -7.74 -8.49 -2.56
CA ARG A 173 -6.34 -8.05 -2.70
C ARG A 173 -6.24 -6.60 -3.20
N ALA A 174 -6.99 -6.25 -4.23
CA ALA A 174 -7.00 -4.91 -4.78
C ALA A 174 -7.63 -3.92 -3.80
N ALA A 175 -8.68 -4.28 -3.10
CA ALA A 175 -9.38 -3.43 -2.15
C ALA A 175 -8.43 -2.89 -1.06
N LEU A 176 -7.64 -3.77 -0.41
CA LEU A 176 -6.71 -3.33 0.62
C LEU A 176 -5.58 -2.48 0.05
N LEU A 177 -5.02 -2.87 -1.11
CA LEU A 177 -3.96 -2.09 -1.73
C LEU A 177 -4.46 -0.71 -2.19
N HIS A 178 -5.67 -0.62 -2.74
CA HIS A 178 -6.26 0.66 -3.14
C HIS A 178 -6.54 1.57 -1.94
N LEU A 179 -6.95 1.02 -0.80
CA LEU A 179 -7.05 1.78 0.44
C LEU A 179 -5.68 2.34 0.88
N GLY A 180 -4.62 1.54 0.71
CA GLY A 180 -3.24 1.98 0.92
C GLY A 180 -2.85 3.10 -0.04
N ALA A 181 -3.13 2.96 -1.34
CA ALA A 181 -2.85 3.97 -2.36
C ALA A 181 -3.65 5.26 -2.15
N PHE A 182 -4.93 5.15 -1.77
CA PHE A 182 -5.79 6.25 -1.37
C PHE A 182 -5.18 7.05 -0.21
N THR A 183 -4.80 6.36 0.85
CA THR A 183 -4.22 6.97 2.05
C THR A 183 -2.84 7.57 1.75
N ALA A 184 -1.98 6.86 1.02
CA ALA A 184 -0.65 7.34 0.62
C ALA A 184 -0.75 8.56 -0.31
N THR A 185 -1.78 8.63 -1.15
CA THR A 185 -2.03 9.81 -2.01
C THR A 185 -2.42 11.02 -1.16
N ILE A 186 -3.26 10.88 -0.14
CA ILE A 186 -3.55 11.95 0.83
C ILE A 186 -2.24 12.43 1.46
N MET A 187 -1.39 11.51 1.91
CA MET A 187 -0.12 11.85 2.56
C MET A 187 0.85 12.59 1.64
N SER A 188 1.06 12.11 0.41
CA SER A 188 1.96 12.74 -0.56
C SER A 188 1.42 14.07 -1.06
N ALA A 189 0.12 14.15 -1.33
CA ALA A 189 -0.56 15.37 -1.74
C ALA A 189 -0.54 16.44 -0.62
N ASN A 190 -0.55 16.04 0.65
CA ASN A 190 -0.27 16.95 1.77
C ASN A 190 1.10 17.62 1.63
N VAL A 191 2.13 16.87 1.25
CA VAL A 191 3.48 17.45 1.03
C VAL A 191 3.43 18.37 -0.19
N PHE A 192 2.86 17.91 -1.30
CA PHE A 192 2.91 18.61 -2.59
C PHE A 192 2.07 19.88 -2.61
N PHE A 193 0.81 19.82 -2.13
CA PHE A 193 -0.16 20.91 -2.28
C PHE A 193 -0.36 21.77 -1.02
N ALA A 194 0.06 21.28 0.16
CA ALA A 194 -0.12 22.03 1.39
C ALA A 194 1.22 22.41 2.06
N ILE A 195 2.08 21.45 2.38
CA ILE A 195 3.29 21.73 3.16
C ILE A 195 4.28 22.59 2.36
N ILE A 196 4.71 22.12 1.19
CA ILE A 196 5.73 22.80 0.38
C ILE A 196 5.26 24.18 -0.12
N PRO A 197 4.02 24.39 -0.63
CA PRO A 197 3.57 25.72 -1.00
C PRO A 197 3.56 26.72 0.15
N ASN A 198 3.11 26.31 1.34
CA ASN A 198 3.13 27.21 2.52
C ASN A 198 4.57 27.54 2.95
N GLN A 199 5.48 26.58 2.91
CA GLN A 199 6.90 26.84 3.20
C GLN A 199 7.54 27.78 2.16
N LYS A 200 7.17 27.67 0.88
CA LYS A 200 7.64 28.62 -0.16
C LYS A 200 7.17 30.06 0.13
N ILE A 201 5.93 30.24 0.60
CA ILE A 201 5.41 31.56 0.99
C ILE A 201 6.25 32.12 2.14
N VAL A 202 6.49 31.32 3.19
CA VAL A 202 7.33 31.73 4.34
C VAL A 202 8.72 32.20 3.88
N ILE A 203 9.38 31.42 3.02
CA ILE A 203 10.72 31.77 2.53
C ILE A 203 10.69 33.01 1.65
N ALA A 204 9.67 33.20 0.80
CA ALA A 204 9.51 34.39 -0.03
C ALA A 204 9.34 35.65 0.82
N ASP A 205 8.54 35.59 1.90
CA ASP A 205 8.38 36.68 2.84
C ASP A 205 9.68 37.03 3.55
N LEU A 206 10.42 36.03 4.04
CA LEU A 206 11.73 36.23 4.69
C LEU A 206 12.75 36.89 3.74
N LYS A 207 12.83 36.41 2.50
CA LYS A 207 13.72 37.02 1.47
C LYS A 207 13.36 38.47 1.15
N ALA A 208 12.08 38.83 1.31
CA ALA A 208 11.61 40.19 1.11
C ALA A 208 11.65 41.05 2.40
N GLY A 209 12.28 40.55 3.48
CA GLY A 209 12.38 41.27 4.76
C GLY A 209 11.05 41.38 5.52
N ARG A 210 10.05 40.55 5.17
CA ARG A 210 8.74 40.55 5.85
C ARG A 210 8.69 39.40 6.85
N THR A 211 8.00 39.61 7.97
CA THR A 211 7.69 38.55 8.94
C THR A 211 6.55 37.67 8.40
N PRO A 212 6.78 36.35 8.17
CA PRO A 212 5.73 35.46 7.67
C PRO A 212 4.58 35.30 8.65
N HIS A 213 3.38 35.08 8.12
CA HIS A 213 2.23 34.78 8.97
C HIS A 213 2.32 33.35 9.54
N ALA A 214 2.16 33.20 10.86
CA ALA A 214 2.31 31.92 11.58
C ALA A 214 1.37 30.79 11.06
N LYS A 215 0.23 31.13 10.43
CA LYS A 215 -0.71 30.17 9.84
C LYS A 215 -0.07 29.19 8.86
N HIS A 216 0.93 29.63 8.08
CA HIS A 216 1.59 28.80 7.08
C HIS A 216 2.35 27.64 7.73
N GLY A 217 3.04 27.91 8.82
CA GLY A 217 3.68 26.86 9.63
C GLY A 217 2.68 25.93 10.31
N ALA A 218 1.58 26.48 10.84
CA ALA A 218 0.53 25.69 11.49
C ALA A 218 -0.15 24.71 10.53
N ILE A 219 -0.47 25.14 9.30
CA ILE A 219 -1.02 24.27 8.25
C ILE A 219 -0.03 23.13 7.95
N GLY A 220 1.23 23.46 7.72
CA GLY A 220 2.27 22.44 7.44
C GLY A 220 2.38 21.43 8.58
N LYS A 221 2.39 21.88 9.83
CA LYS A 221 2.47 21.01 11.01
C LYS A 221 1.26 20.08 11.12
N GLN A 222 0.02 20.61 10.95
CA GLN A 222 -1.20 19.78 10.98
C GLN A 222 -1.13 18.63 9.98
N ARG A 223 -0.79 18.92 8.71
CA ARG A 223 -0.70 17.90 7.66
C ARG A 223 0.41 16.90 7.94
N SER A 224 1.55 17.33 8.47
CA SER A 224 2.65 16.45 8.85
C SER A 224 2.28 15.50 9.98
N VAL A 225 1.52 15.96 10.98
CA VAL A 225 1.00 15.13 12.08
C VAL A 225 0.03 14.07 11.56
N HIS A 226 -0.87 14.42 10.63
CA HIS A 226 -1.77 13.42 10.00
C HIS A 226 -0.96 12.36 9.25
N ASN A 227 0.01 12.76 8.44
CA ASN A 227 0.89 11.82 7.74
C ASN A 227 1.59 10.86 8.70
N ASN A 228 2.06 11.35 9.85
CA ASN A 228 2.72 10.54 10.87
C ASN A 228 1.82 9.41 11.40
N TYR A 229 0.54 9.69 11.69
CA TYR A 229 -0.40 8.68 12.17
C TYR A 229 -0.84 7.70 11.09
N LEU A 230 -0.86 8.11 9.82
CA LEU A 230 -1.25 7.25 8.69
C LEU A 230 -0.12 6.33 8.20
N THR A 231 1.12 6.55 8.59
CA THR A 231 2.28 5.84 8.04
C THR A 231 2.26 4.34 8.32
N LEU A 232 2.03 3.91 9.57
CA LEU A 232 2.03 2.48 9.90
C LEU A 232 0.89 1.71 9.23
N PRO A 233 -0.37 2.22 9.21
CA PRO A 233 -1.44 1.58 8.44
C PRO A 233 -1.13 1.45 6.95
N VAL A 234 -0.58 2.48 6.31
CA VAL A 234 -0.21 2.41 4.89
C VAL A 234 0.83 1.33 4.64
N LEU A 235 1.83 1.18 5.51
CA LEU A 235 2.83 0.11 5.39
C LEU A 235 2.18 -1.27 5.44
N PHE A 236 1.27 -1.51 6.38
CA PHE A 236 0.53 -2.77 6.45
C PHE A 236 -0.25 -3.02 5.16
N LEU A 237 -1.00 -2.03 4.67
CA LEU A 237 -1.80 -2.16 3.46
C LEU A 237 -0.94 -2.43 2.22
N MET A 238 0.25 -1.82 2.13
CA MET A 238 1.22 -2.10 1.04
C MET A 238 1.79 -3.51 1.10
N LEU A 239 1.94 -4.08 2.30
CA LEU A 239 2.43 -5.45 2.50
C LEU A 239 1.30 -6.49 2.40
N SER A 240 0.05 -6.11 2.59
CA SER A 240 -1.10 -7.02 2.69
C SER A 240 -1.26 -7.95 1.49
N ASN A 241 -0.87 -7.50 0.28
CA ASN A 241 -0.95 -8.29 -0.94
C ASN A 241 -0.06 -9.54 -0.94
N HIS A 242 0.84 -9.69 0.03
CA HIS A 242 1.68 -10.87 0.24
C HIS A 242 1.10 -11.83 1.30
N TYR A 243 0.00 -11.44 1.97
CA TYR A 243 -0.60 -12.19 3.09
C TYR A 243 -2.09 -12.44 2.83
N PRO A 244 -2.46 -13.58 2.22
CA PRO A 244 -3.86 -13.93 1.91
C PRO A 244 -4.79 -13.82 3.12
N LEU A 245 -4.34 -14.18 4.31
CA LEU A 245 -5.11 -14.06 5.54
C LEU A 245 -5.61 -12.63 5.82
N ALA A 246 -4.95 -11.61 5.27
CA ALA A 246 -5.38 -10.22 5.45
C ALA A 246 -6.51 -9.81 4.51
N PHE A 247 -6.59 -10.39 3.29
CA PHE A 247 -7.50 -9.93 2.25
C PHE A 247 -8.53 -10.98 1.78
N ALA A 248 -8.26 -12.29 1.99
CA ALA A 248 -9.12 -13.37 1.50
C ALA A 248 -10.28 -13.71 2.47
N THR A 249 -10.62 -12.82 3.37
CA THR A 249 -11.73 -12.93 4.32
C THR A 249 -12.79 -11.85 4.03
N GLU A 250 -14.05 -12.13 4.29
CA GLU A 250 -15.14 -11.14 4.22
C GLU A 250 -14.98 -9.98 5.23
N TYR A 251 -14.20 -10.20 6.29
CA TYR A 251 -13.88 -9.20 7.31
C TYR A 251 -12.66 -8.32 6.97
N ASN A 252 -12.16 -8.39 5.74
CA ASN A 252 -10.94 -7.67 5.33
C ASN A 252 -11.02 -6.14 5.50
N TRP A 253 -12.19 -5.53 5.32
CA TRP A 253 -12.41 -4.10 5.58
C TRP A 253 -12.39 -3.77 7.09
N ILE A 254 -12.87 -4.68 7.95
CA ILE A 254 -12.76 -4.55 9.40
C ILE A 254 -11.31 -4.69 9.83
N ILE A 255 -10.59 -5.68 9.29
CA ILE A 255 -9.15 -5.87 9.52
C ILE A 255 -8.40 -4.59 9.16
N ALA A 256 -8.64 -4.01 7.98
CA ALA A 256 -8.02 -2.75 7.58
C ALA A 256 -8.34 -1.63 8.56
N SER A 257 -9.58 -1.51 9.01
CA SER A 257 -10.03 -0.51 9.98
C SER A 257 -9.32 -0.65 11.34
N LEU A 258 -9.18 -1.88 11.84
CA LEU A 258 -8.45 -2.16 13.08
C LEU A 258 -6.94 -1.89 12.95
N VAL A 259 -6.37 -2.10 11.76
CA VAL A 259 -4.96 -1.75 11.48
C VAL A 259 -4.73 -0.25 11.57
N PHE A 260 -5.68 0.59 11.11
CA PHE A 260 -5.59 2.05 11.32
C PHE A 260 -5.57 2.40 12.81
N LEU A 261 -6.44 1.81 13.62
CA LEU A 261 -6.45 2.01 15.07
C LEU A 261 -5.15 1.53 15.72
N MET A 262 -4.67 0.36 15.36
CA MET A 262 -3.41 -0.20 15.88
C MET A 262 -2.22 0.72 15.52
N GLY A 263 -2.17 1.24 14.30
CA GLY A 263 -1.14 2.19 13.87
C GLY A 263 -1.18 3.48 14.69
N VAL A 264 -2.37 4.03 14.95
CA VAL A 264 -2.55 5.22 15.80
C VAL A 264 -2.06 4.96 17.23
N VAL A 265 -2.42 3.83 17.81
CA VAL A 265 -2.03 3.44 19.18
C VAL A 265 -0.51 3.33 19.30
N ILE A 266 0.14 2.63 18.36
CA ILE A 266 1.60 2.48 18.34
C ILE A 266 2.29 3.84 18.15
N ARG A 267 1.80 4.68 17.22
CA ARG A 267 2.38 6.01 17.00
C ARG A 267 2.19 6.93 18.21
N HIS A 268 1.07 6.82 18.89
CA HIS A 268 0.84 7.58 20.12
C HIS A 268 1.88 7.26 21.20
N TYR A 269 2.25 5.99 21.38
CA TYR A 269 3.33 5.61 22.29
C TYR A 269 4.64 6.33 21.95
N PHE A 270 5.12 6.20 20.71
CA PHE A 270 6.39 6.81 20.30
C PHE A 270 6.36 8.33 20.36
N ASN A 271 5.26 8.95 19.92
CA ASN A 271 5.10 10.40 19.99
C ASN A 271 5.14 10.91 21.44
N SER A 272 4.51 10.20 22.38
CA SER A 272 4.51 10.56 23.81
C SER A 272 5.92 10.41 24.41
N VAL A 273 6.64 9.36 24.08
CA VAL A 273 8.01 9.14 24.54
C VAL A 273 8.94 10.24 24.02
N HIS A 274 8.89 10.59 22.74
CA HIS A 274 9.69 11.64 22.15
C HIS A 274 9.35 13.02 22.76
N ALA A 275 8.09 13.27 23.08
CA ALA A 275 7.65 14.48 23.77
C ALA A 275 8.11 14.57 25.26
N GLY A 276 8.86 13.58 25.75
CA GLY A 276 9.35 13.55 27.13
C GLY A 276 8.26 13.32 28.17
N GLN A 277 7.09 12.83 27.75
CA GLN A 277 6.02 12.43 28.68
C GLN A 277 6.39 11.12 29.36
N LYS A 278 5.71 10.80 30.48
CA LYS A 278 5.82 9.47 31.09
C LYS A 278 5.45 8.41 30.06
N HIS A 279 6.24 7.33 29.97
CA HIS A 279 6.00 6.24 29.03
C HIS A 279 4.59 5.65 29.25
N PRO A 280 3.62 5.89 28.36
CA PRO A 280 2.29 5.29 28.52
C PRO A 280 2.40 3.80 28.23
N VAL A 281 2.05 2.94 29.21
CA VAL A 281 2.15 1.48 29.04
C VAL A 281 0.96 0.91 28.26
N TRP A 282 -0.21 1.54 28.36
CA TRP A 282 -1.47 1.07 27.79
C TRP A 282 -1.47 0.83 26.26
N PRO A 283 -0.67 1.54 25.41
CA PRO A 283 -0.68 1.29 23.98
C PRO A 283 -0.24 -0.12 23.59
N TRP A 284 0.65 -0.75 24.35
CA TRP A 284 1.13 -2.09 24.02
C TRP A 284 0.06 -3.18 24.22
N PRO A 285 -0.62 -3.31 25.38
CA PRO A 285 -1.72 -4.25 25.49
C PRO A 285 -2.88 -3.94 24.53
N ALA A 286 -3.14 -2.67 24.22
CA ALA A 286 -4.13 -2.30 23.21
C ALA A 286 -3.74 -2.77 21.81
N ALA A 287 -2.49 -2.57 21.38
CA ALA A 287 -1.99 -3.04 20.10
C ALA A 287 -1.99 -4.58 20.00
N ILE A 288 -1.60 -5.28 21.07
CA ILE A 288 -1.65 -6.75 21.16
C ILE A 288 -3.11 -7.24 21.05
N GLY A 289 -4.03 -6.62 21.79
CA GLY A 289 -5.45 -6.97 21.73
C GLY A 289 -6.03 -6.79 20.34
N LEU A 290 -5.76 -5.65 19.67
CA LEU A 290 -6.16 -5.41 18.29
C LEU A 290 -5.57 -6.45 17.33
N PHE A 291 -4.31 -6.82 17.50
CA PHE A 291 -3.66 -7.82 16.67
C PHE A 291 -4.29 -9.22 16.85
N ILE A 292 -4.63 -9.60 18.09
CA ILE A 292 -5.34 -10.86 18.36
C ILE A 292 -6.72 -10.86 17.67
N VAL A 293 -7.47 -9.74 17.73
CA VAL A 293 -8.77 -9.63 17.04
C VAL A 293 -8.57 -9.72 15.52
N ILE A 294 -7.57 -9.08 14.95
CA ILE A 294 -7.23 -9.19 13.53
C ILE A 294 -6.94 -10.65 13.14
N MET A 295 -6.11 -11.36 13.92
CA MET A 295 -5.82 -12.78 13.70
C MET A 295 -7.10 -13.64 13.76
N TRP A 296 -7.94 -13.39 14.73
CA TRP A 296 -9.20 -14.11 14.85
C TRP A 296 -10.11 -13.86 13.64
N LEU A 297 -10.33 -12.61 13.24
CA LEU A 297 -11.14 -12.25 12.07
C LEU A 297 -10.59 -12.84 10.76
N SER A 298 -9.28 -13.02 10.65
CA SER A 298 -8.65 -13.60 9.46
C SER A 298 -8.88 -15.11 9.32
N THR A 299 -9.29 -15.78 10.39
CA THR A 299 -9.44 -17.25 10.46
C THR A 299 -10.86 -17.71 10.77
N VAL A 300 -11.79 -16.79 11.04
CA VAL A 300 -13.20 -17.15 11.26
C VAL A 300 -13.75 -17.77 9.99
N PRO A 301 -14.35 -18.97 10.04
CA PRO A 301 -15.05 -19.57 8.91
C PRO A 301 -16.17 -18.65 8.44
N LYS A 302 -16.41 -18.60 7.15
CA LYS A 302 -17.59 -17.94 6.61
C LYS A 302 -18.83 -18.66 7.15
N PHE A 303 -19.59 -18.02 8.03
CA PHE A 303 -20.78 -18.61 8.65
C PHE A 303 -21.97 -18.72 7.67
N PHE A 304 -21.86 -18.16 6.47
CA PHE A 304 -22.92 -18.05 5.46
C PHE A 304 -22.43 -18.36 4.04
N GLU A 305 -21.55 -19.38 3.88
CA GLU A 305 -21.39 -19.95 2.55
C GLU A 305 -22.66 -20.73 2.21
N GLU A 306 -23.65 -20.09 1.57
CA GLU A 306 -24.46 -20.81 0.59
C GLU A 306 -23.45 -21.33 -0.46
N GLU A 307 -23.51 -22.65 -0.74
CA GLU A 307 -22.85 -23.24 -1.91
C GLU A 307 -23.44 -22.57 -3.18
N ASN A 308 -23.04 -21.36 -3.45
CA ASN A 308 -23.23 -20.78 -4.76
C ASN A 308 -22.28 -21.55 -5.68
N ALA A 309 -22.87 -22.43 -6.46
CA ALA A 309 -22.22 -23.07 -7.59
C ALA A 309 -21.42 -21.99 -8.32
N GLN A 310 -20.09 -22.09 -8.22
CA GLN A 310 -19.16 -21.15 -8.83
C GLN A 310 -19.60 -20.90 -10.25
N SER A 311 -19.91 -19.66 -10.58
CA SER A 311 -20.28 -19.30 -11.95
C SER A 311 -19.06 -19.63 -12.83
N GLN A 312 -19.20 -20.69 -13.62
CA GLN A 312 -18.16 -21.15 -14.56
C GLN A 312 -18.05 -20.23 -15.78
N HIS A 313 -18.61 -19.02 -15.68
CA HIS A 313 -18.58 -18.10 -16.80
C HIS A 313 -17.12 -17.57 -16.97
N LEU A 314 -16.52 -17.96 -18.10
CA LEU A 314 -15.18 -17.52 -18.46
C LEU A 314 -15.24 -16.10 -19.04
N ALA A 315 -14.34 -15.21 -18.59
CA ALA A 315 -14.13 -13.95 -19.27
C ALA A 315 -13.50 -14.19 -20.67
N PRO A 316 -13.68 -13.28 -21.65
CA PRO A 316 -13.07 -13.44 -22.99
C PRO A 316 -11.54 -13.67 -22.95
N TYR A 317 -10.88 -13.08 -21.96
CA TYR A 317 -9.46 -13.32 -21.70
C TYR A 317 -9.18 -14.76 -21.27
N GLU A 318 -9.98 -15.34 -20.39
CA GLU A 318 -9.81 -16.70 -19.86
C GLU A 318 -10.17 -17.75 -20.91
N GLU A 319 -11.24 -17.51 -21.67
CA GLU A 319 -11.73 -18.42 -22.71
C GLU A 319 -10.64 -18.79 -23.73
N ARG A 320 -9.83 -17.83 -24.17
CA ARG A 320 -8.73 -18.08 -25.12
C ARG A 320 -7.71 -19.13 -24.64
N PHE A 321 -7.48 -19.20 -23.30
CA PHE A 321 -6.55 -20.15 -22.73
C PHE A 321 -7.17 -21.53 -22.56
N VAL A 322 -8.46 -21.61 -22.23
CA VAL A 322 -9.18 -22.87 -22.07
C VAL A 322 -9.40 -23.56 -23.41
N VAL A 323 -9.66 -22.81 -24.49
CA VAL A 323 -9.86 -23.35 -25.82
C VAL A 323 -8.55 -23.53 -26.62
N ALA A 324 -7.42 -23.12 -26.06
CA ALA A 324 -6.11 -23.25 -26.72
C ALA A 324 -5.67 -24.72 -26.86
N ALA A 325 -4.86 -24.96 -27.86
CA ALA A 325 -4.25 -26.29 -28.03
C ALA A 325 -3.45 -26.68 -26.76
N ASN A 326 -3.52 -27.96 -26.40
CA ASN A 326 -2.85 -28.58 -25.26
C ASN A 326 -3.40 -28.15 -23.86
N PHE A 327 -4.51 -27.43 -23.76
CA PHE A 327 -5.04 -27.02 -22.44
C PHE A 327 -5.29 -28.20 -21.52
N ASP A 328 -5.93 -29.28 -21.99
CA ASP A 328 -6.21 -30.47 -21.17
C ASP A 328 -4.92 -31.09 -20.59
N ALA A 329 -3.86 -31.20 -21.40
CA ALA A 329 -2.59 -31.69 -20.92
C ALA A 329 -1.91 -30.73 -19.92
N VAL A 330 -2.06 -29.40 -20.10
CA VAL A 330 -1.57 -28.41 -19.13
C VAL A 330 -2.36 -28.49 -17.85
N ARG A 331 -3.69 -28.66 -17.90
CA ARG A 331 -4.53 -28.87 -16.72
C ARG A 331 -4.05 -30.07 -15.90
N ASP A 332 -3.74 -31.19 -16.55
CA ASP A 332 -3.24 -32.39 -15.86
C ASP A 332 -1.87 -32.13 -15.19
N VAL A 333 -0.97 -31.44 -15.89
CA VAL A 333 0.31 -30.98 -15.29
C VAL A 333 0.10 -30.08 -14.09
N VAL A 334 -0.77 -29.09 -14.20
CA VAL A 334 -1.08 -28.16 -13.10
C VAL A 334 -1.71 -28.89 -11.91
N ALA A 335 -2.65 -29.80 -12.16
CA ALA A 335 -3.25 -30.63 -11.12
C ALA A 335 -2.22 -31.53 -10.43
N GLY A 336 -1.29 -32.12 -11.17
CA GLY A 336 -0.27 -33.01 -10.61
C GLY A 336 0.91 -32.32 -9.93
N ARG A 337 1.29 -31.11 -10.39
CA ARG A 337 2.53 -30.44 -9.95
C ARG A 337 2.30 -29.21 -9.06
N CYS A 338 1.12 -28.63 -9.12
CA CYS A 338 0.86 -27.33 -8.46
C CYS A 338 -0.20 -27.42 -7.35
N SER A 339 -1.22 -28.28 -7.49
CA SER A 339 -2.40 -28.33 -6.60
C SER A 339 -2.05 -28.67 -5.15
N MET A 340 -0.97 -29.41 -4.88
CA MET A 340 -0.57 -29.75 -3.52
C MET A 340 -0.31 -28.52 -2.62
N CYS A 341 0.01 -27.37 -3.24
CA CYS A 341 0.18 -26.10 -2.56
C CYS A 341 -0.91 -25.07 -2.95
N HIS A 342 -1.45 -25.16 -4.18
CA HIS A 342 -2.35 -24.21 -4.78
C HIS A 342 -3.80 -24.76 -4.88
N ALA A 343 -4.29 -25.31 -3.79
CA ALA A 343 -5.68 -25.75 -3.61
C ALA A 343 -6.35 -24.98 -2.48
N SER A 344 -7.66 -25.08 -2.37
CA SER A 344 -8.44 -24.53 -1.24
C SER A 344 -8.00 -25.13 0.08
N GLU A 345 -7.68 -26.42 0.08
CA GLU A 345 -7.10 -27.16 1.19
C GLU A 345 -5.73 -27.73 0.79
N PRO A 346 -4.63 -26.95 0.91
CA PRO A 346 -3.30 -27.43 0.56
C PRO A 346 -2.88 -28.65 1.38
N VAL A 347 -2.31 -29.66 0.73
CA VAL A 347 -1.85 -30.88 1.42
C VAL A 347 -0.35 -30.87 1.73
N TRP A 348 0.40 -29.87 1.24
CA TRP A 348 1.83 -29.76 1.51
C TRP A 348 2.08 -29.30 2.94
N ALA A 349 2.94 -30.05 3.66
CA ALA A 349 3.25 -29.76 5.05
C ALA A 349 3.75 -28.33 5.27
N GLY A 350 3.13 -27.60 6.21
CA GLY A 350 3.46 -26.21 6.52
C GLY A 350 2.76 -25.14 5.67
N ILE A 351 1.96 -25.52 4.66
CA ILE A 351 1.12 -24.59 3.90
C ILE A 351 -0.33 -24.75 4.37
N VAL A 352 -0.84 -23.74 5.07
CA VAL A 352 -2.20 -23.74 5.63
C VAL A 352 -3.22 -23.15 4.65
N THR A 353 -2.78 -22.23 3.80
CA THR A 353 -3.61 -21.59 2.75
C THR A 353 -2.82 -21.49 1.47
N ALA A 354 -3.52 -21.48 0.33
CA ALA A 354 -2.88 -21.34 -0.97
C ALA A 354 -1.97 -20.10 -1.00
N PRO A 355 -0.68 -20.24 -1.38
CA PRO A 355 0.25 -19.11 -1.41
C PRO A 355 -0.29 -17.96 -2.27
N LYS A 356 -0.29 -16.74 -1.72
CA LYS A 356 -0.87 -15.54 -2.35
C LYS A 356 -2.36 -15.65 -2.73
N GLY A 357 -3.09 -16.61 -2.19
CA GLY A 357 -4.48 -16.88 -2.55
C GLY A 357 -4.68 -17.49 -3.94
N VAL A 358 -3.59 -17.93 -4.60
CA VAL A 358 -3.64 -18.52 -5.94
C VAL A 358 -4.05 -19.98 -5.85
N LYS A 359 -5.16 -20.34 -6.51
CA LYS A 359 -5.70 -21.69 -6.58
C LYS A 359 -5.77 -22.17 -8.01
N PHE A 360 -5.68 -23.52 -8.23
CA PHE A 360 -5.69 -24.14 -9.53
C PHE A 360 -6.60 -25.38 -9.56
N GLU A 361 -7.82 -25.24 -9.04
CA GLU A 361 -8.80 -26.34 -8.93
C GLU A 361 -9.79 -26.37 -10.10
N THR A 362 -9.93 -25.24 -10.82
CA THR A 362 -10.85 -25.12 -11.96
C THR A 362 -10.15 -24.60 -13.21
N ASP A 363 -10.70 -24.89 -14.38
CA ASP A 363 -10.20 -24.40 -15.68
C ASP A 363 -10.12 -22.86 -15.71
N LYS A 364 -11.11 -22.19 -15.11
CA LYS A 364 -11.12 -20.73 -14.95
C LYS A 364 -9.92 -20.23 -14.16
N GLN A 365 -9.62 -20.85 -13.02
CA GLN A 365 -8.47 -20.46 -12.20
C GLN A 365 -7.13 -20.66 -12.91
N ILE A 366 -6.98 -21.76 -13.67
CA ILE A 366 -5.78 -22.01 -14.49
C ILE A 366 -5.66 -20.94 -15.58
N ALA A 367 -6.73 -20.65 -16.29
CA ALA A 367 -6.77 -19.63 -17.35
C ALA A 367 -6.51 -18.23 -16.81
N GLN A 368 -7.09 -17.89 -15.65
CA GLN A 368 -6.88 -16.63 -14.96
C GLN A 368 -5.40 -16.36 -14.66
N PHE A 369 -4.65 -17.40 -14.26
CA PHE A 369 -3.23 -17.30 -13.92
C PHE A 369 -2.30 -17.79 -15.03
N ALA A 370 -2.77 -17.88 -16.28
CA ALA A 370 -2.00 -18.42 -17.39
C ALA A 370 -0.63 -17.74 -17.58
N SER A 371 -0.57 -16.42 -17.49
CA SER A 371 0.68 -15.65 -17.61
C SER A 371 1.67 -15.99 -16.48
N GLN A 372 1.20 -16.15 -15.26
CA GLN A 372 2.03 -16.50 -14.11
C GLN A 372 2.52 -17.94 -14.18
N ILE A 373 1.66 -18.87 -14.60
CA ILE A 373 2.06 -20.27 -14.85
C ILE A 373 3.14 -20.30 -15.93
N TYR A 374 2.96 -19.58 -17.03
CA TYR A 374 3.94 -19.47 -18.10
C TYR A 374 5.28 -18.91 -17.61
N LEU A 375 5.28 -17.78 -16.88
CA LEU A 375 6.50 -17.13 -16.40
C LEU A 375 7.22 -17.96 -15.34
N GLN A 376 6.48 -18.46 -14.35
CA GLN A 376 7.07 -19.05 -13.14
C GLN A 376 7.41 -20.53 -13.31
N ALA A 377 6.65 -21.27 -14.13
CA ALA A 377 6.84 -22.70 -14.32
C ALA A 377 7.32 -23.07 -15.73
N GLY A 378 6.88 -22.33 -16.76
CA GLY A 378 7.29 -22.60 -18.14
C GLY A 378 8.62 -21.96 -18.54
N ARG A 379 8.78 -20.63 -18.29
CA ARG A 379 9.97 -19.86 -18.70
C ARG A 379 11.05 -19.77 -17.65
N SER A 380 10.71 -20.05 -16.41
CA SER A 380 11.67 -20.13 -15.31
C SER A 380 11.42 -21.37 -14.46
N HIS A 381 12.36 -21.69 -13.59
CA HIS A 381 12.22 -22.78 -12.60
C HIS A 381 11.81 -22.25 -11.22
N ALA A 382 11.15 -21.08 -11.17
CA ALA A 382 10.73 -20.51 -9.91
C ALA A 382 9.62 -21.32 -9.23
N MET A 383 8.79 -21.99 -10.05
CA MET A 383 7.76 -22.92 -9.58
C MET A 383 7.89 -24.29 -10.27
N PRO A 384 7.63 -25.38 -9.59
CA PRO A 384 7.51 -25.49 -8.12
C PRO A 384 8.82 -25.12 -7.40
N PRO A 385 8.79 -24.54 -6.18
CA PRO A 385 10.01 -24.15 -5.45
C PRO A 385 10.94 -25.35 -5.26
N ALA A 386 12.23 -25.20 -5.58
CA ALA A 386 13.23 -26.28 -5.56
C ALA A 386 12.79 -27.55 -6.31
N ASN A 387 11.86 -27.43 -7.24
CA ASN A 387 11.23 -28.52 -7.98
C ASN A 387 10.66 -29.66 -7.10
N VAL A 388 10.04 -29.30 -5.97
CA VAL A 388 9.55 -30.28 -4.95
C VAL A 388 8.51 -31.26 -5.48
N SER A 389 7.78 -30.93 -6.55
CA SER A 389 6.82 -31.81 -7.20
C SER A 389 7.39 -32.57 -8.41
N PHE A 390 8.71 -32.51 -8.62
CA PHE A 390 9.40 -33.20 -9.69
C PHE A 390 8.86 -32.88 -11.09
N MET A 391 8.59 -31.60 -11.37
CA MET A 391 8.15 -31.15 -12.69
C MET A 391 9.25 -31.39 -13.73
N GLU A 392 8.88 -32.01 -14.84
CA GLU A 392 9.78 -32.40 -15.94
C GLU A 392 9.95 -31.25 -16.95
N GLU A 393 11.06 -31.26 -17.71
CA GLU A 393 11.31 -30.25 -18.73
C GLU A 393 10.27 -30.27 -19.86
N GLY A 394 9.80 -31.47 -20.26
CA GLY A 394 8.71 -31.60 -21.22
C GLY A 394 7.39 -30.97 -20.78
N GLU A 395 7.09 -30.99 -19.46
CA GLU A 395 5.92 -30.35 -18.87
C GLU A 395 6.05 -28.81 -18.91
N ARG A 396 7.26 -28.30 -18.70
CA ARG A 396 7.55 -26.84 -18.82
C ARG A 396 7.41 -26.36 -20.27
N GLU A 397 7.94 -27.11 -21.23
CA GLU A 397 7.77 -26.81 -22.65
C GLU A 397 6.30 -26.87 -23.10
N LEU A 398 5.52 -27.78 -22.55
CA LEU A 398 4.09 -27.90 -22.81
C LEU A 398 3.34 -26.62 -22.37
N ILE A 399 3.64 -26.12 -21.19
CA ILE A 399 3.10 -24.84 -20.68
C ILE A 399 3.45 -23.69 -21.62
N VAL A 400 4.72 -23.64 -22.09
CA VAL A 400 5.18 -22.60 -23.02
C VAL A 400 4.40 -22.67 -24.34
N LYS A 401 4.26 -23.83 -24.92
CA LYS A 401 3.52 -24.05 -26.19
C LYS A 401 2.04 -23.68 -26.05
N TRP A 402 1.40 -24.08 -24.96
CA TRP A 402 0.02 -23.72 -24.65
C TRP A 402 -0.20 -22.21 -24.60
N TYR A 403 0.61 -21.52 -23.80
CA TYR A 403 0.50 -20.08 -23.62
C TYR A 403 0.67 -19.33 -24.95
N GLN A 404 1.66 -19.72 -25.77
CA GLN A 404 1.91 -19.13 -27.09
C GLN A 404 0.75 -19.40 -28.05
N ALA A 405 0.23 -20.62 -28.09
CA ALA A 405 -0.92 -20.96 -28.93
C ALA A 405 -2.19 -20.19 -28.58
N ALA A 406 -2.38 -19.86 -27.29
CA ALA A 406 -3.49 -19.00 -26.84
C ALA A 406 -3.34 -17.56 -27.33
N LEU A 407 -2.11 -17.03 -27.42
CA LEU A 407 -1.85 -15.68 -27.90
C LEU A 407 -1.97 -15.56 -29.42
N ASP A 408 -1.53 -16.56 -30.16
CA ASP A 408 -1.56 -16.59 -31.65
C ASP A 408 -3.00 -16.60 -32.20
N ARG A 409 -3.97 -17.09 -31.43
CA ARG A 409 -5.40 -17.08 -31.78
C ARG A 409 -6.09 -15.68 -31.75
N THR A 410 -5.45 -14.66 -31.24
CA THR A 410 -5.99 -13.30 -31.17
C THR A 410 -5.72 -12.46 -32.42
N SER A 411 -5.06 -13.04 -33.44
CA SER A 411 -4.95 -12.42 -34.77
C SER A 411 -6.13 -12.87 -35.61
N PRO A 412 -7.08 -11.97 -36.00
CA PRO A 412 -8.21 -12.30 -36.88
C PRO A 412 -7.76 -12.71 -38.28
#